data_32a6bac1ecd65bbf4d130a35bb527d8b
#
_entry.id   32a6bac1ecd65bbf4d130a35bb527d8b
#
_cell.length_a   1.000
_cell.length_b   1.000
_cell.length_c   1.000
_cell.angle_alpha   90.00
_cell.angle_beta   90.00
_cell.angle_gamma   90.00
#
_symmetry.space_group_name_H-M   'P 1'
#
loop_
_entity.id
_entity.type
_entity.pdbx_description
1 polymer ?
#
loop_
_entity_poly.entity_id
_entity_poly.type
_entity_poly.pdbx_seq_one_letter_code
_entity_poly.pdbx_strand_id
1 'polypeptide(L)'
;MKHILNKDKLFPTELTNIPDPPKEIFIESKNWQDLLDSPKLAVIGSRKASSYGQIVTEKLVRGVVARGVVIVSGLALGIDSLAHNAALGAGGKTIAVLPSGLDEIYPKGHYGLAKQIVKARGALLTEYSPKTVPFKYNFIARNRLISGISQAVLITEAAINSGSLHTANFALEQGKDVLVVPGPITSATSAGCNNLIKNGATPITSADDILEVLNISGNSHVKNQIFAANSAEYQILHSLSDGDLSNDDLHYQSKLDTAVFQQTISYLEITGRIKAVGGNIWTII
;
A
#
# COMPACT_ATOMS: atom_id res chain seq x y z
N MET A 1 2.00 2.85 -27.93
CA MET A 1 0.65 3.23 -27.47
C MET A 1 -0.34 2.18 -27.96
N LYS A 2 -1.28 1.75 -27.13
CA LYS A 2 -2.41 0.85 -27.48
C LYS A 2 -3.71 1.59 -27.20
N HIS A 3 -4.69 1.41 -28.07
CA HIS A 3 -6.08 1.84 -27.87
C HIS A 3 -6.91 0.59 -27.63
N ILE A 4 -7.66 0.53 -26.54
CA ILE A 4 -8.37 -0.65 -26.07
C ILE A 4 -9.81 -0.26 -25.74
N LEU A 5 -10.76 -0.90 -26.36
CA LEU A 5 -12.18 -0.71 -26.10
C LEU A 5 -12.63 -1.57 -24.90
N ASN A 6 -13.71 -1.18 -24.25
CA ASN A 6 -14.22 -1.88 -23.04
C ASN A 6 -14.66 -3.33 -23.28
N LYS A 7 -14.83 -3.75 -24.53
CA LYS A 7 -15.14 -5.12 -24.95
C LYS A 7 -13.91 -5.98 -25.26
N ASP A 8 -12.72 -5.39 -25.27
CA ASP A 8 -11.49 -6.07 -25.65
C ASP A 8 -10.93 -6.87 -24.47
N LYS A 9 -10.33 -8.04 -24.73
CA LYS A 9 -9.74 -8.91 -23.70
C LYS A 9 -8.63 -8.26 -22.87
N LEU A 10 -7.99 -7.23 -23.39
CA LEU A 10 -6.94 -6.48 -22.71
C LEU A 10 -7.47 -5.29 -21.89
N PHE A 11 -8.79 -5.10 -21.86
CA PHE A 11 -9.41 -4.10 -21.01
C PHE A 11 -9.49 -4.63 -19.56
N PRO A 12 -9.10 -3.82 -18.55
CA PRO A 12 -9.18 -4.24 -17.16
C PRO A 12 -10.63 -4.54 -16.75
N THR A 13 -10.90 -5.76 -16.33
CA THR A 13 -12.25 -6.16 -15.86
C THR A 13 -12.69 -5.33 -14.65
N GLU A 14 -11.75 -4.91 -13.82
CA GLU A 14 -12.00 -4.03 -12.66
C GLU A 14 -12.63 -2.69 -13.09
N LEU A 15 -12.25 -2.15 -14.26
CA LEU A 15 -12.80 -0.90 -14.79
C LEU A 15 -14.17 -1.07 -15.44
N THR A 16 -14.59 -2.28 -15.81
CA THR A 16 -15.96 -2.53 -16.33
C THR A 16 -16.99 -2.49 -15.21
N ASN A 17 -16.58 -2.73 -13.97
CA ASN A 17 -17.48 -2.91 -12.83
C ASN A 17 -17.60 -1.63 -11.96
N ILE A 18 -16.97 -0.53 -12.33
CA ILE A 18 -17.14 0.74 -11.60
C ILE A 18 -18.44 1.43 -12.03
N PRO A 19 -19.04 2.29 -11.19
CA PRO A 19 -20.31 2.97 -11.49
C PRO A 19 -20.32 3.78 -12.80
N ASP A 20 -19.18 4.33 -13.21
CA ASP A 20 -19.00 5.07 -14.46
C ASP A 20 -17.80 4.51 -15.23
N PRO A 21 -17.98 3.38 -15.97
CA PRO A 21 -16.89 2.72 -16.67
C PRO A 21 -16.44 3.51 -17.90
N PRO A 22 -15.14 3.60 -18.17
CA PRO A 22 -14.66 4.22 -19.39
C PRO A 22 -15.02 3.35 -20.61
N LYS A 23 -15.43 3.99 -21.71
CA LYS A 23 -15.78 3.29 -22.96
C LYS A 23 -14.53 2.75 -23.67
N GLU A 24 -13.42 3.42 -23.47
CA GLU A 24 -12.13 3.12 -24.09
C GLU A 24 -11.01 3.62 -23.18
N ILE A 25 -9.83 3.03 -23.35
CA ILE A 25 -8.61 3.47 -22.68
C ILE A 25 -7.43 3.50 -23.66
N PHE A 26 -6.53 4.43 -23.45
CA PHE A 26 -5.27 4.55 -24.16
C PHE A 26 -4.13 4.21 -23.18
N ILE A 27 -3.22 3.34 -23.63
CA ILE A 27 -2.16 2.82 -22.78
C ILE A 27 -0.82 2.92 -23.48
N GLU A 28 0.18 3.37 -22.73
CA GLU A 28 1.57 3.26 -23.09
C GLU A 28 2.27 2.31 -22.12
N SER A 29 2.53 1.09 -22.56
CA SER A 29 3.21 0.04 -21.78
C SER A 29 3.82 -1.00 -22.71
N LYS A 30 4.93 -1.60 -22.27
CA LYS A 30 5.54 -2.77 -22.92
C LYS A 30 4.96 -4.09 -22.38
N ASN A 31 4.45 -4.12 -21.16
CA ASN A 31 4.05 -5.32 -20.42
C ASN A 31 2.66 -5.17 -19.79
N TRP A 32 1.68 -4.71 -20.59
CA TRP A 32 0.34 -4.43 -20.05
C TRP A 32 -0.35 -5.65 -19.44
N GLN A 33 -0.23 -6.82 -20.08
CA GLN A 33 -0.84 -8.06 -19.57
C GLN A 33 -0.32 -8.42 -18.18
N ASP A 34 0.99 -8.39 -17.97
CA ASP A 34 1.59 -8.69 -16.67
C ASP A 34 1.12 -7.74 -15.56
N LEU A 35 0.80 -6.48 -15.91
CA LEU A 35 0.28 -5.50 -14.97
C LEU A 35 -1.18 -5.76 -14.61
N LEU A 36 -1.97 -6.31 -15.56
CA LEU A 36 -3.35 -6.71 -15.28
C LEU A 36 -3.42 -7.85 -14.26
N ASP A 37 -2.56 -8.83 -14.40
CA ASP A 37 -2.55 -10.04 -13.57
C ASP A 37 -1.93 -9.82 -12.18
N SER A 38 -1.23 -8.69 -12.00
CA SER A 38 -0.58 -8.36 -10.72
C SER A 38 -1.54 -7.68 -9.74
N PRO A 39 -1.37 -7.88 -8.41
CA PRO A 39 -2.09 -7.11 -7.42
C PRO A 39 -1.73 -5.62 -7.52
N LYS A 40 -2.72 -4.75 -7.36
CA LYS A 40 -2.61 -3.31 -7.56
C LYS A 40 -3.09 -2.53 -6.34
N LEU A 41 -2.27 -1.61 -5.84
CA LEU A 41 -2.58 -0.68 -4.76
C LEU A 41 -2.57 0.76 -5.28
N ALA A 42 -3.67 1.47 -5.14
CA ALA A 42 -3.67 2.91 -5.35
C ALA A 42 -2.98 3.61 -4.17
N VAL A 43 -2.03 4.51 -4.44
CA VAL A 43 -1.38 5.32 -3.41
C VAL A 43 -1.53 6.79 -3.79
N ILE A 44 -2.22 7.53 -2.95
CA ILE A 44 -2.62 8.92 -3.20
C ILE A 44 -2.44 9.79 -1.96
N GLY A 45 -2.51 11.11 -2.15
CA GLY A 45 -2.47 12.02 -1.01
C GLY A 45 -2.27 13.49 -1.39
N SER A 46 -1.70 14.23 -0.45
CA SER A 46 -1.43 15.65 -0.56
C SER A 46 -0.47 15.98 -1.72
N ARG A 47 -0.79 17.02 -2.48
CA ARG A 47 0.15 17.59 -3.49
C ARG A 47 1.32 18.34 -2.85
N LYS A 48 1.19 18.68 -1.55
CA LYS A 48 2.24 19.30 -0.73
C LYS A 48 2.55 18.35 0.43
N ALA A 49 3.27 17.26 0.12
CA ALA A 49 3.63 16.26 1.10
C ALA A 49 4.58 16.84 2.16
N SER A 50 4.29 16.60 3.44
CA SER A 50 5.21 16.88 4.54
C SER A 50 6.37 15.88 4.54
N SER A 51 7.41 16.14 5.35
CA SER A 51 8.50 15.16 5.55
C SER A 51 7.98 13.83 6.09
N TYR A 52 6.97 13.86 6.97
CA TYR A 52 6.30 12.65 7.46
C TYR A 52 5.64 11.89 6.32
N GLY A 53 4.80 12.57 5.51
CA GLY A 53 4.13 11.96 4.36
C GLY A 53 5.11 11.35 3.35
N GLN A 54 6.27 12.00 3.11
CA GLN A 54 7.33 11.49 2.24
C GLN A 54 7.92 10.17 2.78
N ILE A 55 8.37 10.18 4.04
CA ILE A 55 9.01 9.03 4.69
C ILE A 55 8.05 7.83 4.73
N VAL A 56 6.81 8.07 5.15
CA VAL A 56 5.82 7.01 5.28
C VAL A 56 5.42 6.43 3.93
N THR A 57 5.19 7.29 2.93
CA THR A 57 4.88 6.83 1.56
C THR A 57 6.01 5.96 1.01
N GLU A 58 7.25 6.41 1.13
CA GLU A 58 8.40 5.63 0.66
C GLU A 58 8.53 4.29 1.39
N LYS A 59 8.41 4.27 2.72
CA LYS A 59 8.50 3.05 3.53
C LYS A 59 7.44 2.03 3.14
N LEU A 60 6.17 2.43 3.09
CA LEU A 60 5.05 1.54 2.80
C LEU A 60 5.09 1.02 1.36
N VAL A 61 5.35 1.91 0.39
CA VAL A 61 5.43 1.53 -1.03
C VAL A 61 6.57 0.54 -1.26
N ARG A 62 7.76 0.75 -0.71
CA ARG A 62 8.88 -0.20 -0.83
C ARG A 62 8.51 -1.57 -0.25
N GLY A 63 7.84 -1.61 0.90
CA GLY A 63 7.42 -2.85 1.54
C GLY A 63 6.45 -3.67 0.69
N VAL A 64 5.41 -3.05 0.13
CA VAL A 64 4.44 -3.77 -0.70
C VAL A 64 4.99 -4.13 -2.09
N VAL A 65 5.84 -3.29 -2.67
CA VAL A 65 6.51 -3.56 -3.96
C VAL A 65 7.42 -4.78 -3.87
N ALA A 66 8.11 -4.98 -2.76
CA ALA A 66 8.93 -6.18 -2.53
C ALA A 66 8.13 -7.50 -2.59
N ARG A 67 6.79 -7.42 -2.47
CA ARG A 67 5.85 -8.55 -2.60
C ARG A 67 5.11 -8.58 -3.94
N GLY A 68 5.60 -7.83 -4.94
CA GLY A 68 5.06 -7.83 -6.29
C GLY A 68 3.83 -6.95 -6.52
N VAL A 69 3.44 -6.12 -5.54
CA VAL A 69 2.32 -5.18 -5.69
C VAL A 69 2.69 -4.07 -6.68
N VAL A 70 1.83 -3.84 -7.65
CA VAL A 70 1.93 -2.72 -8.61
C VAL A 70 1.30 -1.48 -7.99
N ILE A 71 2.03 -0.38 -7.98
CA ILE A 71 1.51 0.89 -7.47
C ILE A 71 0.73 1.63 -8.56
N VAL A 72 -0.45 2.09 -8.22
CA VAL A 72 -1.28 2.93 -9.10
C VAL A 72 -1.39 4.32 -8.50
N SER A 73 -1.15 5.36 -9.29
CA SER A 73 -1.31 6.74 -8.83
C SER A 73 -1.58 7.70 -9.99
N GLY A 74 -1.73 8.98 -9.69
CA GLY A 74 -2.18 9.97 -10.67
C GLY A 74 -1.11 10.87 -11.25
N LEU A 75 0.17 10.59 -11.04
CA LEU A 75 1.30 11.40 -11.51
C LEU A 75 1.29 12.86 -11.02
N ALA A 76 0.46 13.21 -10.04
CA ALA A 76 0.41 14.56 -9.47
C ALA A 76 1.67 14.87 -8.64
N LEU A 77 1.85 16.17 -8.31
CA LEU A 77 2.88 16.58 -7.35
C LEU A 77 2.62 15.95 -5.98
N GLY A 78 3.64 15.82 -5.15
CA GLY A 78 3.56 15.31 -3.78
C GLY A 78 3.44 13.80 -3.71
N ILE A 79 2.47 13.27 -2.97
CA ILE A 79 2.36 11.83 -2.66
C ILE A 79 2.34 10.95 -3.92
N ASP A 80 1.62 11.34 -4.96
CA ASP A 80 1.53 10.55 -6.19
C ASP A 80 2.91 10.32 -6.81
N SER A 81 3.69 11.39 -7.00
CA SER A 81 5.04 11.28 -7.57
C SER A 81 6.01 10.57 -6.63
N LEU A 82 5.87 10.73 -5.32
CA LEU A 82 6.66 10.00 -4.32
C LEU A 82 6.38 8.50 -4.40
N ALA A 83 5.10 8.11 -4.53
CA ALA A 83 4.72 6.71 -4.67
C ALA A 83 5.31 6.07 -5.95
N HIS A 84 5.23 6.76 -7.09
CA HIS A 84 5.87 6.29 -8.32
C HIS A 84 7.39 6.15 -8.18
N ASN A 85 8.05 7.16 -7.62
CA ASN A 85 9.51 7.13 -7.42
C ASN A 85 9.93 6.02 -6.44
N ALA A 86 9.20 5.84 -5.34
CA ALA A 86 9.46 4.77 -4.38
C ALA A 86 9.31 3.38 -5.01
N ALA A 87 8.27 3.17 -5.83
CA ALA A 87 8.07 1.93 -6.57
C ALA A 87 9.21 1.65 -7.55
N LEU A 88 9.62 2.64 -8.34
CA LEU A 88 10.73 2.53 -9.28
C LEU A 88 12.06 2.30 -8.55
N GLY A 89 12.31 3.02 -7.46
CA GLY A 89 13.52 2.87 -6.64
C GLY A 89 13.61 1.51 -5.93
N ALA A 90 12.49 0.83 -5.73
CA ALA A 90 12.43 -0.54 -5.22
C ALA A 90 12.48 -1.61 -6.34
N GLY A 91 12.68 -1.22 -7.60
CA GLY A 91 12.69 -2.15 -8.74
C GLY A 91 11.31 -2.67 -9.17
N GLY A 92 10.24 -2.09 -8.64
CA GLY A 92 8.87 -2.48 -8.92
C GLY A 92 8.25 -1.80 -10.13
N LYS A 93 7.00 -2.14 -10.39
CA LYS A 93 6.20 -1.60 -11.49
C LYS A 93 5.16 -0.62 -10.94
N THR A 94 4.80 0.37 -11.78
CA THR A 94 3.77 1.35 -11.40
C THR A 94 2.95 1.77 -12.60
N ILE A 95 1.68 2.14 -12.37
CA ILE A 95 0.73 2.61 -13.37
C ILE A 95 0.39 4.06 -13.04
N ALA A 96 0.69 4.97 -13.95
CA ALA A 96 0.25 6.37 -13.85
C ALA A 96 -1.04 6.56 -14.65
N VAL A 97 -2.12 6.94 -13.98
CA VAL A 97 -3.40 7.28 -14.62
C VAL A 97 -3.41 8.79 -14.86
N LEU A 98 -3.72 9.23 -16.08
CA LEU A 98 -3.58 10.62 -16.49
C LEU A 98 -4.94 11.33 -16.67
N PRO A 99 -5.01 12.64 -16.37
CA PRO A 99 -6.21 13.47 -16.63
C PRO A 99 -6.22 14.08 -18.05
N SER A 100 -5.31 13.64 -18.91
CA SER A 100 -5.04 14.16 -20.26
C SER A 100 -4.70 13.00 -21.20
N GLY A 101 -4.59 13.28 -22.48
CA GLY A 101 -4.06 12.31 -23.45
C GLY A 101 -2.58 11.99 -23.20
N LEU A 102 -2.10 10.88 -23.77
CA LEU A 102 -0.73 10.41 -23.58
C LEU A 102 0.33 11.34 -24.17
N ASP A 103 -0.02 12.16 -25.15
CA ASP A 103 0.87 13.16 -25.76
C ASP A 103 0.96 14.45 -24.90
N GLU A 104 0.06 14.63 -23.92
CA GLU A 104 -0.10 15.82 -23.09
C GLU A 104 0.13 15.49 -21.60
N ILE A 105 1.34 15.02 -21.27
CA ILE A 105 1.70 14.67 -19.88
C ILE A 105 1.57 15.89 -18.95
N TYR A 106 0.81 15.70 -17.86
CA TYR A 106 0.64 16.73 -16.84
C TYR A 106 0.91 16.17 -15.42
N PRO A 107 1.63 16.89 -14.55
CA PRO A 107 2.31 18.17 -14.81
C PRO A 107 3.52 17.99 -15.76
N LYS A 108 3.83 19.03 -16.53
CA LYS A 108 4.95 18.97 -17.51
C LYS A 108 6.30 18.59 -16.88
N GLY A 109 6.52 19.00 -15.62
CA GLY A 109 7.71 18.62 -14.86
C GLY A 109 7.85 17.11 -14.58
N HIS A 110 6.78 16.34 -14.68
CA HIS A 110 6.81 14.88 -14.49
C HIS A 110 6.93 14.08 -15.79
N TYR A 111 7.21 14.75 -16.92
CA TYR A 111 7.46 14.06 -18.18
C TYR A 111 8.61 13.04 -18.10
N GLY A 112 9.69 13.40 -17.37
CA GLY A 112 10.80 12.49 -17.10
C GLY A 112 10.38 11.26 -16.29
N LEU A 113 9.55 11.46 -15.25
CA LEU A 113 9.01 10.37 -14.43
C LEU A 113 8.09 9.45 -15.25
N ALA A 114 7.21 10.02 -16.09
CA ALA A 114 6.35 9.24 -16.98
C ALA A 114 7.15 8.33 -17.91
N LYS A 115 8.24 8.82 -18.50
CA LYS A 115 9.16 8.01 -19.32
C LYS A 115 9.86 6.91 -18.52
N GLN A 116 10.28 7.21 -17.28
CA GLN A 116 10.89 6.21 -16.39
C GLN A 116 9.92 5.09 -16.06
N ILE A 117 8.64 5.39 -15.79
CA ILE A 117 7.58 4.42 -15.55
C ILE A 117 7.49 3.43 -16.73
N VAL A 118 7.37 3.93 -17.96
CA VAL A 118 7.29 3.08 -19.16
C VAL A 118 8.58 2.28 -19.39
N LYS A 119 9.75 2.89 -19.16
CA LYS A 119 11.06 2.21 -19.26
C LYS A 119 11.18 1.06 -18.27
N ALA A 120 10.67 1.21 -17.05
CA ALA A 120 10.65 0.20 -16.00
C ALA A 120 9.51 -0.84 -16.16
N ARG A 121 8.92 -0.98 -17.33
CA ARG A 121 7.82 -1.91 -17.64
C ARG A 121 6.52 -1.62 -16.89
N GLY A 122 6.34 -0.39 -16.41
CA GLY A 122 5.07 0.13 -15.92
C GLY A 122 4.16 0.59 -17.08
N ALA A 123 3.14 1.38 -16.76
CA ALA A 123 2.19 1.90 -17.74
C ALA A 123 1.79 3.35 -17.48
N LEU A 124 1.47 4.06 -18.56
CA LEU A 124 0.61 5.23 -18.53
C LEU A 124 -0.76 4.82 -19.05
N LEU A 125 -1.81 5.24 -18.37
CA LEU A 125 -3.20 4.92 -18.70
C LEU A 125 -4.04 6.20 -18.69
N THR A 126 -4.93 6.34 -19.67
CA THR A 126 -5.92 7.42 -19.74
C THR A 126 -7.16 6.97 -20.49
N GLU A 127 -8.30 7.62 -20.23
CA GLU A 127 -9.53 7.50 -21.02
C GLU A 127 -9.64 8.57 -22.12
N TYR A 128 -8.70 9.50 -22.18
CA TYR A 128 -8.71 10.60 -23.11
C TYR A 128 -7.87 10.32 -24.36
N SER A 129 -8.34 10.78 -25.52
CA SER A 129 -7.59 10.67 -26.77
C SER A 129 -6.22 11.37 -26.68
N PRO A 130 -5.21 10.92 -27.45
CA PRO A 130 -3.78 11.23 -27.22
C PRO A 130 -3.44 12.71 -27.06
N LYS A 131 -4.08 13.59 -27.82
CA LYS A 131 -3.80 15.05 -27.84
C LYS A 131 -4.72 15.85 -26.90
N THR A 132 -5.51 15.19 -26.04
CA THR A 132 -6.41 15.89 -25.12
C THR A 132 -5.61 16.61 -24.05
N VAL A 133 -5.76 17.93 -23.97
CA VAL A 133 -5.17 18.76 -22.90
C VAL A 133 -5.91 18.53 -21.57
N PRO A 134 -5.23 18.70 -20.42
CA PRO A 134 -5.88 18.52 -19.13
C PRO A 134 -6.83 19.66 -18.78
N PHE A 135 -8.10 19.38 -18.56
CA PHE A 135 -9.08 20.30 -18.00
C PHE A 135 -9.29 20.04 -16.51
N LYS A 136 -9.72 21.06 -15.77
CA LYS A 136 -9.89 20.96 -14.30
C LYS A 136 -10.79 19.79 -13.86
N TYR A 137 -11.88 19.54 -14.56
CA TYR A 137 -12.80 18.44 -14.26
C TYR A 137 -12.21 17.05 -14.53
N ASN A 138 -11.27 16.92 -15.49
CA ASN A 138 -10.63 15.64 -15.80
C ASN A 138 -9.86 15.06 -14.60
N PHE A 139 -9.31 15.90 -13.73
CA PHE A 139 -8.58 15.45 -12.54
C PHE A 139 -9.46 14.68 -11.57
N ILE A 140 -10.69 15.14 -11.38
CA ILE A 140 -11.66 14.46 -10.51
C ILE A 140 -12.19 13.21 -11.22
N ALA A 141 -12.61 13.33 -12.48
CA ALA A 141 -13.12 12.21 -13.26
C ALA A 141 -12.11 11.06 -13.35
N ARG A 142 -10.82 11.36 -13.59
CA ARG A 142 -9.74 10.39 -13.64
C ARG A 142 -9.60 9.58 -12.34
N ASN A 143 -9.85 10.18 -11.17
CA ASN A 143 -9.61 9.53 -9.88
C ASN A 143 -10.42 8.23 -9.71
N ARG A 144 -11.61 8.13 -10.35
CA ARG A 144 -12.40 6.88 -10.36
C ARG A 144 -11.67 5.73 -11.04
N LEU A 145 -10.76 6.03 -11.98
CA LEU A 145 -9.95 5.01 -12.66
C LEU A 145 -8.78 4.56 -11.78
N ILE A 146 -8.23 5.46 -10.95
CA ILE A 146 -7.17 5.10 -9.99
C ILE A 146 -7.71 4.10 -8.98
N SER A 147 -8.83 4.41 -8.34
CA SER A 147 -9.49 3.48 -7.41
C SER A 147 -10.00 2.23 -8.15
N GLY A 148 -10.61 2.41 -9.33
CA GLY A 148 -11.24 1.35 -10.10
C GLY A 148 -10.31 0.22 -10.48
N ILE A 149 -9.10 0.52 -10.97
CA ILE A 149 -8.13 -0.49 -11.39
C ILE A 149 -7.40 -1.16 -10.21
N SER A 150 -7.53 -0.62 -8.99
CA SER A 150 -6.84 -1.10 -7.79
C SER A 150 -7.74 -1.96 -6.90
N GLN A 151 -7.15 -2.84 -6.10
CA GLN A 151 -7.87 -3.63 -5.10
C GLN A 151 -8.20 -2.80 -3.84
N ALA A 152 -7.30 -1.89 -3.44
CA ALA A 152 -7.48 -0.99 -2.32
C ALA A 152 -6.87 0.38 -2.62
N VAL A 153 -7.24 1.40 -1.83
CA VAL A 153 -6.72 2.77 -1.94
C VAL A 153 -6.05 3.17 -0.63
N LEU A 154 -4.75 3.46 -0.69
CA LEU A 154 -3.96 3.97 0.44
C LEU A 154 -3.84 5.49 0.36
N ILE A 155 -4.20 6.17 1.44
CA ILE A 155 -4.01 7.60 1.62
C ILE A 155 -2.96 7.83 2.70
N THR A 156 -1.79 8.30 2.31
CA THR A 156 -0.68 8.47 3.26
C THR A 156 -0.70 9.83 3.95
N GLU A 157 -1.21 10.87 3.30
CA GLU A 157 -1.38 12.20 3.88
C GLU A 157 -2.48 12.97 3.15
N ALA A 158 -3.43 13.55 3.89
CA ALA A 158 -4.48 14.40 3.35
C ALA A 158 -4.99 15.42 4.37
N ALA A 159 -5.09 16.68 3.99
CA ALA A 159 -5.86 17.69 4.71
C ALA A 159 -7.37 17.48 4.49
N ILE A 160 -8.23 18.11 5.31
CA ILE A 160 -9.71 17.98 5.23
C ILE A 160 -10.25 18.30 3.83
N ASN A 161 -9.66 19.26 3.12
CA ASN A 161 -10.11 19.69 1.79
C ASN A 161 -9.21 19.14 0.68
N SER A 162 -8.52 18.03 0.90
CA SER A 162 -7.64 17.44 -0.10
C SER A 162 -8.44 16.82 -1.25
N GLY A 163 -7.98 17.04 -2.49
CA GLY A 163 -8.54 16.39 -3.67
C GLY A 163 -8.41 14.86 -3.67
N SER A 164 -7.50 14.29 -2.87
CA SER A 164 -7.36 12.86 -2.68
C SER A 164 -8.59 12.22 -1.99
N LEU A 165 -9.36 13.00 -1.20
CA LEU A 165 -10.58 12.51 -0.56
C LEU A 165 -11.66 12.14 -1.58
N HIS A 166 -11.67 12.77 -2.76
CA HIS A 166 -12.57 12.35 -3.86
C HIS A 166 -12.24 10.93 -4.32
N THR A 167 -10.97 10.55 -4.34
CA THR A 167 -10.60 9.17 -4.70
C THR A 167 -11.02 8.17 -3.63
N ALA A 168 -10.96 8.55 -2.34
CA ALA A 168 -11.50 7.74 -1.26
C ALA A 168 -13.01 7.50 -1.42
N ASN A 169 -13.77 8.54 -1.78
CA ASN A 169 -15.21 8.40 -2.03
C ASN A 169 -15.48 7.46 -3.23
N PHE A 170 -14.74 7.61 -4.34
CA PHE A 170 -14.86 6.68 -5.46
C PHE A 170 -14.51 5.25 -5.06
N ALA A 171 -13.50 5.05 -4.21
CA ALA A 171 -13.15 3.73 -3.69
C ALA A 171 -14.34 3.10 -2.92
N LEU A 172 -14.96 3.86 -2.03
CA LEU A 172 -16.14 3.41 -1.26
C LEU A 172 -17.33 3.08 -2.17
N GLU A 173 -17.64 3.95 -3.16
CA GLU A 173 -18.69 3.71 -4.15
C GLU A 173 -18.44 2.45 -5.00
N GLN A 174 -17.17 2.09 -5.17
CA GLN A 174 -16.71 0.91 -5.91
C GLN A 174 -16.55 -0.34 -5.03
N GLY A 175 -16.90 -0.27 -3.73
CA GLY A 175 -16.76 -1.36 -2.78
C GLY A 175 -15.30 -1.76 -2.51
N LYS A 176 -14.37 -0.79 -2.58
CA LYS A 176 -12.93 -0.99 -2.33
C LYS A 176 -12.57 -0.57 -0.92
N ASP A 177 -11.58 -1.22 -0.35
CA ASP A 177 -11.03 -0.84 0.95
C ASP A 177 -10.28 0.50 0.87
N VAL A 178 -10.56 1.36 1.85
CA VAL A 178 -9.86 2.63 2.06
C VAL A 178 -8.92 2.49 3.24
N LEU A 179 -7.63 2.51 2.93
CA LEU A 179 -6.51 2.37 3.85
C LEU A 179 -5.92 3.75 4.14
N VAL A 180 -5.63 4.05 5.38
CA VAL A 180 -5.24 5.41 5.76
C VAL A 180 -4.10 5.40 6.76
N VAL A 181 -3.07 6.18 6.50
CA VAL A 181 -2.01 6.38 7.47
C VAL A 181 -2.45 7.40 8.52
N PRO A 182 -2.48 7.03 9.83
CA PRO A 182 -2.73 7.98 10.90
C PRO A 182 -1.61 9.00 11.00
N GLY A 183 -1.92 10.20 11.44
CA GLY A 183 -0.92 11.24 11.64
C GLY A 183 -1.21 12.09 12.87
N PRO A 184 -0.29 13.01 13.25
CA PRO A 184 -0.45 13.85 14.41
C PRO A 184 -1.76 14.65 14.37
N ILE A 185 -2.52 14.64 15.47
CA ILE A 185 -3.80 15.37 15.58
C ILE A 185 -3.62 16.90 15.51
N THR A 186 -2.40 17.39 15.75
CA THR A 186 -2.02 18.80 15.64
C THR A 186 -1.67 19.22 14.21
N SER A 187 -1.51 18.26 13.27
CA SER A 187 -1.14 18.52 11.89
C SER A 187 -2.37 18.70 11.00
N ALA A 188 -2.50 19.85 10.36
CA ALA A 188 -3.55 20.11 9.39
C ALA A 188 -3.48 19.16 8.17
N THR A 189 -2.27 18.70 7.82
CA THR A 189 -2.05 17.76 6.69
C THR A 189 -2.47 16.33 7.01
N SER A 190 -2.68 15.97 8.28
CA SER A 190 -3.16 14.66 8.72
C SER A 190 -4.67 14.66 9.03
N ALA A 191 -5.29 15.84 9.10
CA ALA A 191 -6.66 15.96 9.58
C ALA A 191 -7.69 15.22 8.70
N GLY A 192 -7.49 15.17 7.38
CA GLY A 192 -8.33 14.40 6.45
C GLY A 192 -8.17 12.89 6.64
N CYS A 193 -6.93 12.43 6.81
CA CYS A 193 -6.65 11.02 7.12
C CYS A 193 -7.31 10.60 8.43
N ASN A 194 -7.10 11.34 9.51
CA ASN A 194 -7.69 11.04 10.81
C ASN A 194 -9.24 11.08 10.78
N ASN A 195 -9.82 11.94 9.94
CA ASN A 195 -11.26 11.97 9.75
C ASN A 195 -11.80 10.74 9.00
N LEU A 196 -11.08 10.25 7.98
CA LEU A 196 -11.43 9.00 7.30
C LEU A 196 -11.38 7.80 8.26
N ILE A 197 -10.38 7.73 9.15
CA ILE A 197 -10.31 6.68 10.18
C ILE A 197 -11.52 6.73 11.11
N LYS A 198 -11.96 7.92 11.56
CA LYS A 198 -13.17 8.08 12.36
C LYS A 198 -14.43 7.61 11.63
N ASN A 199 -14.43 7.64 10.30
CA ASN A 199 -15.54 7.19 9.46
C ASN A 199 -15.39 5.73 8.99
N GLY A 200 -14.48 4.95 9.58
CA GLY A 200 -14.36 3.51 9.35
C GLY A 200 -13.29 3.09 8.35
N ALA A 201 -12.45 4.01 7.85
CA ALA A 201 -11.30 3.62 7.04
C ALA A 201 -10.27 2.87 7.90
N THR A 202 -9.62 1.86 7.32
CA THR A 202 -8.65 1.00 7.99
C THR A 202 -7.34 1.75 8.25
N PRO A 203 -6.90 1.91 9.51
CA PRO A 203 -5.61 2.53 9.80
C PRO A 203 -4.46 1.60 9.43
N ILE A 204 -3.43 2.16 8.77
CA ILE A 204 -2.24 1.46 8.31
C ILE A 204 -1.02 1.98 9.04
N THR A 205 -0.24 1.10 9.64
CA THR A 205 0.99 1.38 10.38
C THR A 205 2.21 0.68 9.78
N SER A 206 1.97 -0.36 8.98
CA SER A 206 3.01 -1.18 8.34
C SER A 206 2.63 -1.57 6.91
N ALA A 207 3.60 -2.08 6.14
CA ALA A 207 3.32 -2.66 4.83
C ALA A 207 2.56 -3.99 4.94
N ASP A 208 2.74 -4.70 6.04
CA ASP A 208 2.07 -5.99 6.28
C ASP A 208 0.57 -5.80 6.46
N ASP A 209 0.12 -4.72 7.11
CA ASP A 209 -1.31 -4.37 7.21
C ASP A 209 -1.95 -4.24 5.82
N ILE A 210 -1.22 -3.65 4.87
CA ILE A 210 -1.68 -3.50 3.48
C ILE A 210 -1.74 -4.86 2.77
N LEU A 211 -0.70 -5.68 2.95
CA LEU A 211 -0.60 -7.00 2.32
C LEU A 211 -1.70 -7.94 2.82
N GLU A 212 -2.08 -7.84 4.08
CA GLU A 212 -3.20 -8.57 4.67
C GLU A 212 -4.52 -8.21 3.98
N VAL A 213 -4.82 -6.92 3.83
CA VAL A 213 -6.03 -6.45 3.13
C VAL A 213 -6.03 -6.89 1.65
N LEU A 214 -4.87 -6.91 1.01
CA LEU A 214 -4.75 -7.38 -0.37
C LEU A 214 -4.79 -8.91 -0.51
N ASN A 215 -4.91 -9.66 0.59
CA ASN A 215 -4.85 -11.13 0.64
C ASN A 215 -3.57 -11.68 -0.02
N ILE A 216 -2.48 -10.94 0.06
CA ILE A 216 -1.18 -11.38 -0.41
C ILE A 216 -0.51 -12.13 0.73
N SER A 217 -0.78 -13.43 0.81
CA SER A 217 -0.10 -14.31 1.74
C SER A 217 1.39 -14.30 1.42
N GLY A 218 2.13 -13.50 2.15
CA GLY A 218 3.55 -13.79 2.30
C GLY A 218 3.67 -14.97 3.27
N ASN A 219 4.62 -15.83 3.06
CA ASN A 219 5.33 -16.45 4.16
C ASN A 219 6.06 -15.30 4.92
N SER A 220 5.31 -14.38 5.42
CA SER A 220 5.75 -13.56 6.52
C SER A 220 5.43 -14.40 7.75
N HIS A 221 6.40 -15.18 8.19
CA HIS A 221 6.73 -14.96 9.59
C HIS A 221 6.71 -13.45 9.76
N VAL A 222 5.61 -12.91 10.29
CA VAL A 222 5.63 -11.63 10.96
C VAL A 222 6.79 -11.82 11.93
N LYS A 223 7.96 -11.26 11.59
CA LYS A 223 8.92 -10.94 12.63
C LYS A 223 8.19 -9.86 13.41
N ASN A 224 7.32 -10.32 14.32
CA ASN A 224 6.83 -9.49 15.40
C ASN A 224 8.08 -8.73 15.84
N GLN A 225 8.07 -7.41 15.76
CA GLN A 225 9.17 -6.66 16.32
C GLN A 225 9.20 -7.10 17.77
N ILE A 226 10.18 -7.95 18.10
CA ILE A 226 10.30 -8.57 19.41
C ILE A 226 10.72 -7.43 20.31
N PHE A 227 9.74 -6.75 20.92
CA PHE A 227 10.00 -5.75 21.94
C PHE A 227 10.41 -6.51 23.20
N ALA A 228 11.69 -6.77 23.33
CA ALA A 228 12.28 -7.38 24.51
C ALA A 228 12.92 -6.30 25.35
N ALA A 229 12.66 -6.30 26.66
CA ALA A 229 13.26 -5.37 27.61
C ALA A 229 14.73 -5.76 27.92
N ASN A 230 15.10 -7.02 27.67
CA ASN A 230 16.44 -7.54 27.91
C ASN A 230 16.75 -8.72 26.95
N SER A 231 18.00 -9.20 26.98
CA SER A 231 18.45 -10.25 26.07
C SER A 231 17.78 -11.61 26.31
N ALA A 232 17.36 -11.93 27.54
CA ALA A 232 16.68 -13.18 27.87
C ALA A 232 15.27 -13.21 27.29
N GLU A 233 14.51 -12.12 27.41
CA GLU A 233 13.20 -11.97 26.78
C GLU A 233 13.32 -12.09 25.25
N TYR A 234 14.34 -11.43 24.67
CA TYR A 234 14.59 -11.49 23.23
C TYR A 234 14.80 -12.94 22.75
N GLN A 235 15.62 -13.72 23.45
CA GLN A 235 15.91 -15.09 23.08
C GLN A 235 14.66 -15.99 23.12
N ILE A 236 13.82 -15.88 24.17
CA ILE A 236 12.58 -16.64 24.27
C ILE A 236 11.58 -16.25 23.18
N LEU A 237 11.30 -14.97 23.02
CA LEU A 237 10.35 -14.49 22.02
C LEU A 237 10.84 -14.75 20.58
N HIS A 238 12.15 -14.66 20.34
CA HIS A 238 12.73 -15.00 19.04
C HIS A 238 12.58 -16.49 18.72
N SER A 239 12.77 -17.38 19.71
CA SER A 239 12.55 -18.82 19.50
C SER A 239 11.10 -19.16 19.20
N LEU A 240 10.14 -18.42 19.80
CA LEU A 240 8.70 -18.59 19.56
C LEU A 240 8.23 -17.89 18.28
N SER A 241 9.04 -17.04 17.63
CA SER A 241 8.64 -16.35 16.40
C SER A 241 8.46 -17.28 15.21
N ASP A 242 9.08 -18.45 15.24
CA ASP A 242 9.01 -19.45 14.17
C ASP A 242 7.89 -20.50 14.40
N GLY A 243 7.16 -20.39 15.51
CA GLY A 243 6.02 -21.25 15.86
C GLY A 243 5.95 -21.64 17.34
N ASP A 244 4.91 -22.38 17.68
CA ASP A 244 4.68 -22.86 19.04
C ASP A 244 5.73 -23.91 19.42
N LEU A 245 6.29 -23.81 20.63
CA LEU A 245 7.32 -24.72 21.14
C LEU A 245 6.94 -25.33 22.48
N SER A 246 7.35 -26.58 22.70
CA SER A 246 7.30 -27.19 24.02
C SER A 246 8.24 -26.45 24.98
N ASN A 247 8.00 -26.57 26.29
CA ASN A 247 8.87 -25.94 27.29
C ASN A 247 10.33 -26.39 27.17
N ASP A 248 10.55 -27.66 26.85
CA ASP A 248 11.88 -28.24 26.73
C ASP A 248 12.60 -27.76 25.46
N ASP A 249 11.87 -27.72 24.31
CA ASP A 249 12.42 -27.20 23.05
C ASP A 249 12.73 -25.71 23.16
N LEU A 250 11.83 -24.94 23.80
CA LEU A 250 12.00 -23.51 23.99
C LEU A 250 13.19 -23.21 24.91
N HIS A 251 13.39 -23.99 25.98
CA HIS A 251 14.55 -23.89 26.84
C HIS A 251 15.83 -24.22 26.07
N TYR A 252 15.83 -25.30 25.30
CA TYR A 252 16.98 -25.69 24.48
C TYR A 252 17.36 -24.64 23.44
N GLN A 253 16.37 -24.10 22.72
CA GLN A 253 16.61 -23.09 21.67
C GLN A 253 17.03 -21.74 22.23
N SER A 254 16.47 -21.32 23.38
CA SER A 254 16.81 -20.04 24.00
C SER A 254 18.25 -20.00 24.55
N LYS A 255 18.87 -21.16 24.79
CA LYS A 255 20.25 -21.29 25.36
C LYS A 255 20.42 -20.54 26.68
N LEU A 256 19.34 -20.33 27.43
CA LEU A 256 19.37 -19.67 28.72
C LEU A 256 19.66 -20.67 29.83
N ASP A 257 20.29 -20.21 30.91
CA ASP A 257 20.36 -20.96 32.17
C ASP A 257 18.93 -21.25 32.69
N THR A 258 18.72 -22.41 33.31
CA THR A 258 17.40 -22.86 33.75
C THR A 258 16.70 -21.86 34.67
N ALA A 259 17.42 -21.22 35.59
CA ALA A 259 16.84 -20.24 36.51
C ALA A 259 16.39 -18.98 35.76
N VAL A 260 17.22 -18.46 34.85
CA VAL A 260 16.89 -17.30 34.00
C VAL A 260 15.73 -17.61 33.07
N PHE A 261 15.71 -18.81 32.48
CA PHE A 261 14.62 -19.26 31.59
C PHE A 261 13.28 -19.28 32.33
N GLN A 262 13.21 -19.94 33.51
CA GLN A 262 11.97 -20.03 34.29
C GLN A 262 11.46 -18.65 34.75
N GLN A 263 12.35 -17.78 35.20
CA GLN A 263 12.00 -16.43 35.59
C GLN A 263 11.43 -15.63 34.40
N THR A 264 12.07 -15.74 33.24
CA THR A 264 11.67 -14.97 32.05
C THR A 264 10.36 -15.49 31.46
N ILE A 265 10.14 -16.81 31.41
CA ILE A 265 8.86 -17.39 30.98
C ILE A 265 7.72 -16.91 31.87
N SER A 266 7.89 -17.00 33.20
CA SER A 266 6.86 -16.55 34.14
C SER A 266 6.56 -15.05 33.99
N TYR A 267 7.58 -14.23 33.79
CA TYR A 267 7.39 -12.81 33.55
C TYR A 267 6.65 -12.52 32.23
N LEU A 268 7.03 -13.19 31.14
CA LEU A 268 6.37 -13.03 29.85
C LEU A 268 4.91 -13.51 29.85
N GLU A 269 4.60 -14.57 30.62
CA GLU A 269 3.24 -15.05 30.81
C GLU A 269 2.39 -14.06 31.63
N ILE A 270 2.91 -13.59 32.77
CA ILE A 270 2.21 -12.61 33.63
C ILE A 270 1.95 -11.29 32.89
N THR A 271 2.87 -10.88 32.02
CA THR A 271 2.73 -9.66 31.20
C THR A 271 1.88 -9.88 29.94
N GLY A 272 1.33 -11.09 29.72
CA GLY A 272 0.45 -11.40 28.60
C GLY A 272 1.15 -11.41 27.24
N ARG A 273 2.44 -11.64 27.20
CA ARG A 273 3.21 -11.68 25.95
C ARG A 273 3.33 -13.07 25.35
N ILE A 274 3.24 -14.09 26.20
CA ILE A 274 3.14 -15.49 25.82
C ILE A 274 2.01 -16.15 26.61
N LYS A 275 1.50 -17.26 26.12
CA LYS A 275 0.53 -18.10 26.85
C LYS A 275 0.80 -19.57 26.63
N ALA A 276 0.44 -20.39 27.62
CA ALA A 276 0.39 -21.84 27.46
C ALA A 276 -0.89 -22.23 26.69
N VAL A 277 -0.73 -23.00 25.61
CA VAL A 277 -1.86 -23.49 24.78
C VAL A 277 -2.26 -24.95 25.09
N GLY A 278 -1.75 -25.50 26.21
CA GLY A 278 -1.95 -26.88 26.65
C GLY A 278 -0.76 -27.77 26.36
N GLY A 279 -0.62 -28.88 27.09
CA GLY A 279 0.48 -29.84 26.87
C GLY A 279 1.88 -29.29 27.06
N ASN A 280 2.04 -28.25 27.87
CA ASN A 280 3.33 -27.59 28.12
C ASN A 280 3.92 -26.88 26.86
N ILE A 281 3.04 -26.41 25.95
CA ILE A 281 3.40 -25.69 24.72
C ILE A 281 3.15 -24.21 24.91
N TRP A 282 4.09 -23.37 24.49
CA TRP A 282 4.05 -21.92 24.54
C TRP A 282 3.84 -21.28 23.18
N THR A 283 3.06 -20.21 23.12
CA THR A 283 2.85 -19.38 21.92
C THR A 283 2.93 -17.90 22.27
N ILE A 284 3.29 -17.06 21.30
CA ILE A 284 3.21 -15.59 21.42
C ILE A 284 1.74 -15.16 21.33
N ILE A 285 1.37 -14.12 22.08
CA ILE A 285 0.03 -13.52 22.05
C ILE A 285 0.01 -12.33 21.10
#